data_860fc91c9cc2c9279a250bc45cc9aac2
#
_entry.id   860fc91c9cc2c9279a250bc45cc9aac2
#
_cell.length_a   1.000
_cell.length_b   1.000
_cell.length_c   1.000
_cell.angle_alpha   90.00
_cell.angle_beta   90.00
_cell.angle_gamma   90.00
#
_symmetry.space_group_name_H-M   'P 1'
#
loop_
_entity.id
_entity.type
_entity.pdbx_description
1 polymer ?
#
loop_
_entity_poly.entity_id
_entity_poly.type
_entity_poly.pdbx_seq_one_letter_code
_entity_poly.pdbx_strand_id
1 'polypeptide(L)'
;MKIGICTCYDNHNYGSMLQAYATYVKFVELGYDCEFLCYRKKLNTIQKIKWFPRLLNKYLMKEKFRLIEKKIQLKKHPDIKMKDAIRQRAFDRFLENFLKDKVSAPYIGFEALRAGSKNYDVVVAGGDQLWIPAGLPTNFFNLMFADEKVKRVSYSTSFGVTEVPFYQKRRTIEYLNRIEMLGVREKSGAELIERLTGRKAVVVLDPTLLLNKEEWAQAIPVKPVLENDYIFCYFLGANSEHRKVAEELSKKTGIPLYDMPHIDEFVPYDLQFNAEHLYDICLLYTSPS
;
A
#
# COMPACT_ATOMS: atom_id res chain seq x y z
N MET A 1 -17.89 -18.40 6.88
CA MET A 1 -16.53 -18.15 7.41
C MET A 1 -16.29 -16.65 7.35
N LYS A 2 -15.94 -16.06 8.48
CA LYS A 2 -15.69 -14.60 8.56
C LYS A 2 -14.19 -14.32 8.50
N ILE A 3 -13.79 -13.42 7.59
CA ILE A 3 -12.39 -13.06 7.32
C ILE A 3 -12.10 -11.62 7.70
N GLY A 4 -11.06 -11.40 8.51
CA GLY A 4 -10.52 -10.07 8.79
C GLY A 4 -9.32 -9.76 7.89
N ILE A 5 -9.42 -8.74 7.04
CA ILE A 5 -8.37 -8.36 6.09
C ILE A 5 -7.50 -7.27 6.71
N CYS A 6 -6.19 -7.54 6.82
CA CYS A 6 -5.17 -6.61 7.29
C CYS A 6 -4.36 -6.12 6.09
N THR A 7 -4.69 -4.96 5.56
CA THR A 7 -4.00 -4.35 4.43
C THR A 7 -4.01 -2.83 4.51
N CYS A 8 -3.25 -2.17 3.64
CA CYS A 8 -3.26 -0.72 3.47
C CYS A 8 -4.43 -0.32 2.57
N TYR A 9 -5.62 -0.12 3.14
CA TYR A 9 -6.82 0.27 2.40
C TYR A 9 -7.11 1.79 2.42
N ASP A 10 -6.51 2.53 3.35
CA ASP A 10 -6.73 3.98 3.57
C ASP A 10 -5.48 4.83 3.26
N ASN A 11 -4.51 4.29 2.55
CA ASN A 11 -3.34 5.02 2.09
C ASN A 11 -3.69 5.81 0.81
N HIS A 12 -3.18 7.03 0.70
CA HIS A 12 -3.27 7.81 -0.54
C HIS A 12 -2.30 7.29 -1.61
N ASN A 13 -2.45 6.01 -1.94
CA ASN A 13 -1.64 5.28 -2.92
C ASN A 13 -2.55 4.41 -3.80
N TYR A 14 -2.43 4.54 -5.13
CA TYR A 14 -3.27 3.84 -6.09
C TYR A 14 -3.16 2.31 -5.94
N GLY A 15 -1.94 1.79 -5.94
CA GLY A 15 -1.69 0.36 -5.81
C GLY A 15 -2.25 -0.22 -4.51
N SER A 16 -2.03 0.49 -3.38
CA SER A 16 -2.53 0.04 -2.08
C SER A 16 -4.07 -0.03 -2.02
N MET A 17 -4.76 0.96 -2.57
CA MET A 17 -6.23 0.98 -2.53
C MET A 17 -6.85 0.01 -3.53
N LEU A 18 -6.31 -0.09 -4.74
CA LEU A 18 -6.81 -1.02 -5.75
C LEU A 18 -6.60 -2.49 -5.35
N GLN A 19 -5.41 -2.84 -4.80
CA GLN A 19 -5.18 -4.20 -4.33
C GLN A 19 -6.08 -4.56 -3.14
N ALA A 20 -6.36 -3.59 -2.22
CA ALA A 20 -7.30 -3.82 -1.14
C ALA A 20 -8.69 -4.11 -1.68
N TYR A 21 -9.18 -3.28 -2.60
CA TYR A 21 -10.48 -3.47 -3.23
C TYR A 21 -10.60 -4.83 -3.93
N ALA A 22 -9.63 -5.18 -4.78
CA ALA A 22 -9.62 -6.47 -5.50
C ALA A 22 -9.58 -7.66 -4.53
N THR A 23 -8.80 -7.57 -3.44
CA THR A 23 -8.76 -8.60 -2.40
C THR A 23 -10.14 -8.81 -1.79
N TYR A 24 -10.84 -7.73 -1.44
CA TYR A 24 -12.18 -7.79 -0.87
C TYR A 24 -13.17 -8.43 -1.85
N VAL A 25 -13.21 -7.94 -3.10
CA VAL A 25 -14.12 -8.44 -4.14
C VAL A 25 -13.95 -9.95 -4.32
N LYS A 26 -12.71 -10.43 -4.45
CA LYS A 26 -12.46 -11.88 -4.65
C LYS A 26 -12.86 -12.73 -3.45
N PHE A 27 -12.71 -12.25 -2.22
CA PHE A 27 -13.23 -12.99 -1.06
C PHE A 27 -14.75 -13.05 -1.05
N VAL A 28 -15.44 -11.96 -1.43
CA VAL A 28 -16.90 -11.94 -1.54
C VAL A 28 -17.38 -12.87 -2.65
N GLU A 29 -16.75 -12.85 -3.82
CA GLU A 29 -17.06 -13.77 -4.93
C GLU A 29 -16.88 -15.26 -4.56
N LEU A 30 -15.90 -15.55 -3.70
CA LEU A 30 -15.70 -16.89 -3.15
C LEU A 30 -16.70 -17.27 -2.04
N GLY A 31 -17.66 -16.39 -1.73
CA GLY A 31 -18.72 -16.62 -0.74
C GLY A 31 -18.31 -16.40 0.72
N TYR A 32 -17.24 -15.66 0.96
CA TYR A 32 -16.80 -15.35 2.32
C TYR A 32 -17.38 -14.02 2.81
N ASP A 33 -17.74 -13.97 4.09
CA ASP A 33 -18.00 -12.74 4.82
C ASP A 33 -16.66 -12.11 5.21
N CYS A 34 -16.38 -10.89 4.76
CA CYS A 34 -15.08 -10.27 5.00
C CYS A 34 -15.17 -8.76 5.22
N GLU A 35 -14.25 -8.23 6.01
CA GLU A 35 -14.11 -6.80 6.25
C GLU A 35 -12.65 -6.42 6.49
N PHE A 36 -12.30 -5.17 6.20
CA PHE A 36 -10.98 -4.62 6.55
C PHE A 36 -10.92 -4.31 8.05
N LEU A 37 -9.86 -4.76 8.71
CA LEU A 37 -9.66 -4.47 10.12
C LEU A 37 -9.17 -3.02 10.32
N CYS A 38 -9.96 -2.21 10.98
CA CYS A 38 -9.57 -0.85 11.36
C CYS A 38 -8.80 -0.86 12.67
N TYR A 39 -7.48 -0.76 12.61
CA TYR A 39 -6.64 -0.69 13.79
C TYR A 39 -6.16 0.73 14.06
N ARG A 40 -6.56 1.28 15.21
CA ARG A 40 -6.11 2.59 15.70
C ARG A 40 -5.11 2.39 16.84
N LYS A 41 -3.85 2.67 16.55
CA LYS A 41 -2.76 2.49 17.50
C LYS A 41 -2.90 3.44 18.69
N LYS A 42 -2.96 2.88 19.90
CA LYS A 42 -2.91 3.65 21.15
C LYS A 42 -1.66 3.22 21.91
N LEU A 43 -0.66 4.11 21.99
CA LEU A 43 0.55 3.89 22.77
C LEU A 43 0.40 4.56 24.12
N ASN A 44 0.61 3.81 25.18
CA ASN A 44 0.78 4.38 26.53
C ASN A 44 2.18 5.00 26.69
N THR A 45 2.39 5.77 27.76
CA THR A 45 3.65 6.49 27.99
C THR A 45 4.86 5.55 28.08
N ILE A 46 4.72 4.39 28.71
CA ILE A 46 5.78 3.38 28.82
C ILE A 46 6.15 2.80 27.45
N GLN A 47 5.14 2.55 26.62
CA GLN A 47 5.36 2.08 25.26
C GLN A 47 6.04 3.14 24.40
N LYS A 48 5.70 4.43 24.57
CA LYS A 48 6.40 5.54 23.89
C LYS A 48 7.87 5.59 24.28
N ILE A 49 8.19 5.43 25.56
CA ILE A 49 9.57 5.39 26.06
C ILE A 49 10.33 4.18 25.48
N LYS A 50 9.74 3.00 25.50
CA LYS A 50 10.32 1.78 24.88
C LYS A 50 10.49 1.89 23.36
N TRP A 51 9.73 2.79 22.72
CA TRP A 51 9.87 3.08 21.29
C TRP A 51 10.96 4.09 20.98
N PHE A 52 11.42 4.86 21.95
CA PHE A 52 12.41 5.90 21.76
C PHE A 52 13.73 5.40 21.10
N PRO A 53 14.33 4.25 21.49
CA PRO A 53 15.51 3.74 20.80
C PRO A 53 15.27 3.38 19.32
N ARG A 54 14.03 3.12 18.93
CA ARG A 54 13.67 2.84 17.51
C ARG A 54 13.68 4.11 16.65
N LEU A 55 13.60 5.30 17.28
CA LEU A 55 13.80 6.57 16.57
C LEU A 55 15.25 6.73 16.09
N LEU A 56 16.20 5.97 16.64
CA LEU A 56 17.59 5.88 16.18
C LEU A 56 17.74 4.99 14.93
N ASN A 57 16.67 4.33 14.47
CA ASN A 57 16.68 3.59 13.23
C ASN A 57 16.89 4.56 12.06
N LYS A 58 18.03 4.41 11.36
CA LYS A 58 18.45 5.24 10.23
C LYS A 58 17.35 5.39 9.16
N TYR A 59 16.59 4.34 8.91
CA TYR A 59 15.48 4.36 7.94
C TYR A 59 14.29 5.20 8.42
N LEU A 60 13.89 5.06 9.68
CA LEU A 60 12.81 5.86 10.27
C LEU A 60 13.18 7.33 10.38
N MET A 61 14.44 7.63 10.69
CA MET A 61 14.93 9.01 10.70
C MET A 61 14.89 9.62 9.31
N LYS A 62 15.36 8.90 8.29
CA LYS A 62 15.31 9.34 6.90
C LYS A 62 13.88 9.64 6.46
N GLU A 63 12.91 8.78 6.74
CA GLU A 63 11.50 9.03 6.44
C GLU A 63 10.94 10.26 7.16
N LYS A 64 11.27 10.46 8.43
CA LYS A 64 10.83 11.66 9.16
C LYS A 64 11.40 12.94 8.59
N PHE A 65 12.68 12.95 8.25
CA PHE A 65 13.30 14.11 7.58
C PHE A 65 12.63 14.41 6.24
N ARG A 66 12.32 13.40 5.43
CA ARG A 66 11.60 13.57 4.18
C ARG A 66 10.19 14.14 4.38
N LEU A 67 9.46 13.69 5.38
CA LEU A 67 8.15 14.25 5.69
C LEU A 67 8.22 15.73 6.11
N ILE A 68 9.27 16.11 6.84
CA ILE A 68 9.50 17.51 7.21
C ILE A 68 9.86 18.32 5.97
N GLU A 69 10.77 17.82 5.14
CA GLU A 69 11.16 18.43 3.87
C GLU A 69 9.95 18.63 2.95
N LYS A 70 9.13 17.58 2.75
CA LYS A 70 7.87 17.68 2.00
C LYS A 70 6.98 18.81 2.52
N LYS A 71 6.79 18.90 3.84
CA LYS A 71 5.98 19.97 4.44
C LYS A 71 6.55 21.37 4.19
N ILE A 72 7.88 21.51 4.22
CA ILE A 72 8.56 22.78 3.94
C ILE A 72 8.35 23.17 2.48
N GLN A 73 8.56 22.24 1.56
CA GLN A 73 8.40 22.47 0.12
C GLN A 73 6.94 22.82 -0.23
N LEU A 74 5.97 22.09 0.30
CA LEU A 74 4.55 22.40 0.09
C LEU A 74 4.13 23.78 0.64
N LYS A 75 4.86 24.33 1.63
CA LYS A 75 4.64 25.71 2.08
C LYS A 75 5.23 26.74 1.11
N LYS A 76 6.35 26.43 0.46
CA LYS A 76 7.00 27.29 -0.53
C LYS A 76 6.27 27.30 -1.88
N HIS A 77 5.54 26.25 -2.19
CA HIS A 77 4.84 26.06 -3.47
C HIS A 77 3.32 25.87 -3.25
N PRO A 78 2.56 26.96 -3.06
CA PRO A 78 1.11 26.89 -2.77
C PRO A 78 0.29 26.24 -3.88
N ASP A 79 0.68 26.41 -5.14
CA ASP A 79 0.09 25.82 -6.33
C ASP A 79 0.18 24.28 -6.27
N ILE A 80 1.35 23.76 -5.96
CA ILE A 80 1.60 22.33 -5.77
C ILE A 80 0.79 21.79 -4.58
N LYS A 81 0.76 22.53 -3.49
CA LYS A 81 -0.06 22.17 -2.32
C LYS A 81 -1.54 22.05 -2.67
N MET A 82 -2.05 22.97 -3.50
CA MET A 82 -3.44 22.91 -3.96
C MET A 82 -3.69 21.67 -4.82
N LYS A 83 -2.81 21.37 -5.76
CA LYS A 83 -2.90 20.16 -6.62
C LYS A 83 -2.80 18.87 -5.80
N ASP A 84 -1.87 18.77 -4.82
CA ASP A 84 -1.79 17.63 -3.90
C ASP A 84 -3.08 17.48 -3.07
N ALA A 85 -3.69 18.57 -2.62
CA ALA A 85 -4.96 18.52 -1.90
C ALA A 85 -6.13 18.03 -2.79
N ILE A 86 -6.14 18.33 -4.08
CA ILE A 86 -7.12 17.79 -5.04
C ILE A 86 -6.93 16.28 -5.16
N ARG A 87 -5.69 15.83 -5.34
CA ARG A 87 -5.34 14.42 -5.40
C ARG A 87 -5.74 13.68 -4.11
N GLN A 88 -5.44 14.22 -2.94
CA GLN A 88 -5.84 13.62 -1.67
C GLN A 88 -7.36 13.46 -1.56
N ARG A 89 -8.13 14.48 -1.94
CA ARG A 89 -9.58 14.41 -1.98
C ARG A 89 -10.12 13.35 -2.93
N ALA A 90 -9.43 13.05 -4.03
CA ALA A 90 -9.80 11.96 -4.92
C ALA A 90 -9.64 10.60 -4.25
N PHE A 91 -8.55 10.37 -3.51
CA PHE A 91 -8.38 9.16 -2.70
C PHE A 91 -9.44 9.04 -1.60
N ASP A 92 -9.74 10.14 -0.90
CA ASP A 92 -10.77 10.14 0.13
C ASP A 92 -12.15 9.77 -0.46
N ARG A 93 -12.48 10.28 -1.65
CA ARG A 93 -13.71 9.89 -2.36
C ARG A 93 -13.72 8.41 -2.76
N PHE A 94 -12.59 7.89 -3.23
CA PHE A 94 -12.49 6.47 -3.54
C PHE A 94 -12.71 5.62 -2.28
N LEU A 95 -12.07 5.98 -1.18
CA LEU A 95 -12.29 5.34 0.12
C LEU A 95 -13.77 5.36 0.53
N GLU A 96 -14.40 6.53 0.49
CA GLU A 96 -15.81 6.70 0.85
C GLU A 96 -16.75 5.87 -0.03
N ASN A 97 -16.53 5.86 -1.34
CA ASN A 97 -17.43 5.22 -2.28
C ASN A 97 -17.26 3.70 -2.38
N PHE A 98 -16.04 3.19 -2.20
CA PHE A 98 -15.74 1.79 -2.52
C PHE A 98 -15.24 0.94 -1.34
N LEU A 99 -14.73 1.54 -0.27
CA LEU A 99 -14.06 0.80 0.80
C LEU A 99 -14.65 1.02 2.19
N LYS A 100 -15.22 2.20 2.47
CA LYS A 100 -15.60 2.61 3.82
C LYS A 100 -16.63 1.70 4.48
N ASP A 101 -17.63 1.27 3.74
CA ASP A 101 -18.70 0.37 4.19
C ASP A 101 -18.20 -1.06 4.47
N LYS A 102 -16.98 -1.36 4.06
CA LYS A 102 -16.31 -2.65 4.19
C LYS A 102 -15.28 -2.68 5.34
N VAL A 103 -15.25 -1.62 6.13
CA VAL A 103 -14.29 -1.44 7.22
C VAL A 103 -14.95 -1.71 8.57
N SER A 104 -14.32 -2.52 9.40
CA SER A 104 -14.78 -2.81 10.75
C SER A 104 -14.88 -1.55 11.62
N ALA A 105 -15.62 -1.63 12.72
CA ALA A 105 -15.48 -0.67 13.81
C ALA A 105 -14.00 -0.58 14.26
N PRO A 106 -13.50 0.60 14.68
CA PRO A 106 -12.10 0.78 15.01
C PRO A 106 -11.70 0.04 16.29
N TYR A 107 -10.69 -0.82 16.20
CA TYR A 107 -10.01 -1.42 17.35
C TYR A 107 -8.96 -0.47 17.89
N ILE A 108 -9.22 0.14 19.05
CA ILE A 108 -8.34 1.14 19.65
C ILE A 108 -7.36 0.48 20.62
N GLY A 109 -6.09 0.39 20.21
CA GLY A 109 -5.03 -0.26 20.97
C GLY A 109 -4.94 -1.76 20.72
N PHE A 110 -3.80 -2.33 21.12
CA PHE A 110 -3.45 -3.73 20.80
C PHE A 110 -4.39 -4.75 21.48
N GLU A 111 -4.79 -4.51 22.70
CA GLU A 111 -5.65 -5.43 23.46
C GLU A 111 -7.07 -5.48 22.89
N ALA A 112 -7.62 -4.34 22.43
CA ALA A 112 -8.91 -4.32 21.75
C ALA A 112 -8.84 -5.07 20.41
N LEU A 113 -7.75 -4.90 19.65
CA LEU A 113 -7.53 -5.62 18.40
C LEU A 113 -7.41 -7.14 18.65
N ARG A 114 -6.65 -7.54 19.69
CA ARG A 114 -6.50 -8.96 20.06
C ARG A 114 -7.82 -9.58 20.49
N ALA A 115 -8.57 -8.90 21.34
CA ALA A 115 -9.90 -9.37 21.75
C ALA A 115 -10.86 -9.48 20.56
N GLY A 116 -10.86 -8.46 19.69
CA GLY A 116 -11.70 -8.41 18.49
C GLY A 116 -11.32 -9.45 17.44
N SER A 117 -10.08 -9.93 17.42
CA SER A 117 -9.65 -10.97 16.47
C SER A 117 -10.47 -12.26 16.61
N LYS A 118 -11.00 -12.56 17.80
CA LYS A 118 -11.83 -13.74 18.07
C LYS A 118 -13.18 -13.75 17.31
N ASN A 119 -13.55 -12.63 16.74
CA ASN A 119 -14.76 -12.51 15.91
C ASN A 119 -14.55 -13.02 14.48
N TYR A 120 -13.34 -13.44 14.14
CA TYR A 120 -12.97 -13.94 12.80
C TYR A 120 -12.50 -15.38 12.87
N ASP A 121 -12.85 -16.14 11.84
CA ASP A 121 -12.32 -17.49 11.65
C ASP A 121 -10.89 -17.43 11.11
N VAL A 122 -10.62 -16.43 10.26
CA VAL A 122 -9.33 -16.20 9.59
C VAL A 122 -8.98 -14.73 9.61
N VAL A 123 -7.72 -14.40 9.81
CA VAL A 123 -7.15 -13.08 9.51
C VAL A 123 -6.13 -13.21 8.39
N VAL A 124 -6.20 -12.29 7.43
CA VAL A 124 -5.36 -12.32 6.23
C VAL A 124 -4.50 -11.07 6.17
N ALA A 125 -3.17 -11.24 6.05
CA ALA A 125 -2.30 -10.17 5.59
C ALA A 125 -2.41 -10.09 4.06
N GLY A 126 -3.04 -9.03 3.56
CA GLY A 126 -3.31 -8.85 2.15
C GLY A 126 -2.09 -8.39 1.33
N GLY A 127 -2.28 -8.06 0.08
CA GLY A 127 -1.26 -7.53 -0.81
C GLY A 127 -0.62 -6.24 -0.29
N ASP A 128 0.44 -5.80 -0.92
CA ASP A 128 1.29 -4.67 -0.58
C ASP A 128 2.57 -5.05 0.19
N GLN A 129 3.48 -4.09 0.36
CA GLN A 129 4.75 -4.25 1.08
C GLN A 129 4.55 -4.25 2.62
N LEU A 130 3.64 -5.08 3.11
CA LEU A 130 3.24 -5.09 4.53
C LEU A 130 4.34 -5.59 5.47
N TRP A 131 5.29 -6.37 4.96
CA TRP A 131 6.40 -6.94 5.73
C TRP A 131 7.71 -6.18 5.57
N ILE A 132 7.65 -4.95 5.03
CA ILE A 132 8.83 -4.10 5.00
C ILE A 132 9.39 -3.92 6.42
N PRO A 133 10.71 -4.07 6.63
CA PRO A 133 11.32 -4.02 7.96
C PRO A 133 11.01 -2.75 8.76
N ALA A 134 10.78 -1.63 8.09
CA ALA A 134 10.39 -0.36 8.72
C ALA A 134 8.98 -0.42 9.36
N GLY A 135 8.05 -1.22 8.81
CA GLY A 135 6.64 -1.29 9.23
C GLY A 135 6.32 -2.35 10.30
N LEU A 136 7.16 -3.35 10.49
CA LEU A 136 6.95 -4.52 11.33
C LEU A 136 6.66 -4.29 12.83
N PRO A 137 7.04 -3.16 13.45
CA PRO A 137 6.83 -2.96 14.89
C PRO A 137 5.38 -2.96 15.35
N THR A 138 4.41 -2.81 14.47
CA THR A 138 2.99 -2.64 14.86
C THR A 138 2.28 -3.93 15.28
N ASN A 139 2.80 -5.10 14.93
CA ASN A 139 2.16 -6.41 15.11
C ASN A 139 0.80 -6.57 14.41
N PHE A 140 0.44 -5.64 13.55
CA PHE A 140 -0.81 -5.68 12.80
C PHE A 140 -0.64 -6.50 11.51
N PHE A 141 0.23 -6.05 10.63
CA PHE A 141 0.44 -6.71 9.33
C PHE A 141 1.17 -8.06 9.40
N ASN A 142 1.86 -8.36 10.50
CA ASN A 142 2.44 -9.68 10.76
C ASN A 142 1.48 -10.63 11.50
N LEU A 143 0.23 -10.20 11.71
CA LEU A 143 -0.86 -10.96 12.33
C LEU A 143 -0.57 -11.48 13.75
N MET A 144 0.42 -10.89 14.45
CA MET A 144 0.80 -11.32 15.80
C MET A 144 -0.23 -10.95 16.88
N PHE A 145 -1.22 -10.12 16.53
CA PHE A 145 -2.33 -9.78 17.40
C PHE A 145 -3.38 -10.90 17.49
N ALA A 146 -3.48 -11.73 16.47
CA ALA A 146 -4.55 -12.73 16.37
C ALA A 146 -4.48 -13.76 17.51
N ASP A 147 -5.65 -14.12 18.04
CA ASP A 147 -5.80 -15.21 19.02
C ASP A 147 -5.30 -16.54 18.42
N GLU A 148 -4.89 -17.48 19.27
CA GLU A 148 -4.31 -18.75 18.81
C GLU A 148 -5.29 -19.62 18.04
N LYS A 149 -6.58 -19.46 18.28
CA LYS A 149 -7.65 -20.19 17.59
C LYS A 149 -7.98 -19.61 16.21
N VAL A 150 -7.53 -18.40 15.91
CA VAL A 150 -7.80 -17.70 14.65
C VAL A 150 -6.71 -18.06 13.64
N LYS A 151 -7.10 -18.58 12.49
CA LYS A 151 -6.17 -18.92 11.41
C LYS A 151 -5.51 -17.66 10.84
N ARG A 152 -4.25 -17.75 10.51
CA ARG A 152 -3.44 -16.67 9.92
C ARG A 152 -3.00 -17.07 8.53
N VAL A 153 -3.27 -16.21 7.57
CA VAL A 153 -2.93 -16.42 6.17
C VAL A 153 -2.28 -15.17 5.61
N SER A 154 -1.33 -15.29 4.71
CA SER A 154 -0.88 -14.19 3.88
C SER A 154 -1.22 -14.44 2.42
N TYR A 155 -1.64 -13.40 1.72
CA TYR A 155 -1.89 -13.42 0.29
C TYR A 155 -1.19 -12.23 -0.39
N SER A 156 -0.26 -12.52 -1.27
CA SER A 156 0.47 -11.51 -2.06
C SER A 156 1.21 -10.46 -1.23
N THR A 157 1.58 -10.81 0.00
CA THR A 157 2.34 -9.91 0.89
C THR A 157 3.79 -9.84 0.44
N SER A 158 4.38 -8.62 0.47
CA SER A 158 5.77 -8.40 0.06
C SER A 158 6.63 -7.88 1.23
N PHE A 159 7.91 -8.25 1.22
CA PHE A 159 8.92 -7.67 2.11
C PHE A 159 9.48 -6.35 1.58
N GLY A 160 9.40 -6.09 0.27
CA GLY A 160 10.03 -4.94 -0.36
C GLY A 160 11.55 -4.91 -0.25
N VAL A 161 12.15 -5.98 0.25
CA VAL A 161 13.61 -6.17 0.43
C VAL A 161 13.98 -7.63 0.22
N THR A 162 15.24 -7.87 -0.14
CA THR A 162 15.81 -9.22 -0.32
C THR A 162 16.37 -9.82 0.97
N GLU A 163 16.58 -8.97 1.99
CA GLU A 163 17.09 -9.38 3.30
C GLU A 163 16.44 -8.62 4.44
N VAL A 164 16.21 -9.31 5.54
CA VAL A 164 15.74 -8.71 6.79
C VAL A 164 16.95 -8.35 7.67
N PRO A 165 16.98 -7.14 8.27
CA PRO A 165 18.02 -6.75 9.21
C PRO A 165 18.21 -7.79 10.32
N PHE A 166 19.47 -8.04 10.71
CA PHE A 166 19.82 -9.11 11.67
C PHE A 166 19.04 -9.01 12.99
N TYR A 167 18.82 -7.80 13.50
CA TYR A 167 18.09 -7.54 14.74
C TYR A 167 16.58 -7.81 14.64
N GLN A 168 16.05 -7.98 13.43
CA GLN A 168 14.64 -8.31 13.19
C GLN A 168 14.43 -9.79 12.81
N LYS A 169 15.50 -10.53 12.45
CA LYS A 169 15.39 -11.93 11.96
C LYS A 169 14.60 -12.81 12.92
N ARG A 170 14.93 -12.80 14.23
CA ARG A 170 14.24 -13.61 15.24
C ARG A 170 12.72 -13.38 15.23
N ARG A 171 12.32 -12.11 15.19
CA ARG A 171 10.90 -11.75 15.20
C ARG A 171 10.21 -12.07 13.88
N THR A 172 10.92 -11.95 12.77
CA THR A 172 10.44 -12.34 11.45
C THR A 172 10.17 -13.85 11.40
N ILE A 173 11.10 -14.65 11.89
CA ILE A 173 10.93 -16.11 12.02
C ILE A 173 9.71 -16.44 12.90
N GLU A 174 9.57 -15.76 14.03
CA GLU A 174 8.45 -15.97 14.95
C GLU A 174 7.09 -15.78 14.27
N TYR A 175 6.85 -14.66 13.60
CA TYR A 175 5.54 -14.44 12.99
C TYR A 175 5.31 -15.28 11.74
N LEU A 176 6.35 -15.53 10.93
CA LEU A 176 6.22 -16.41 9.76
C LEU A 176 5.82 -17.84 10.16
N ASN A 177 6.37 -18.35 11.26
CA ASN A 177 6.02 -19.68 11.76
C ASN A 177 4.58 -19.76 12.31
N ARG A 178 3.97 -18.64 12.66
CA ARG A 178 2.57 -18.56 13.11
C ARG A 178 1.56 -18.40 11.97
N ILE A 179 1.99 -18.10 10.76
CA ILE A 179 1.14 -17.98 9.58
C ILE A 179 1.02 -19.39 8.97
N GLU A 180 -0.19 -19.88 8.84
CA GLU A 180 -0.46 -21.25 8.38
C GLU A 180 -0.19 -21.40 6.88
N MET A 181 -0.68 -20.45 6.08
CA MET A 181 -0.50 -20.42 4.62
C MET A 181 0.24 -19.14 4.21
N LEU A 182 1.39 -19.31 3.58
CA LEU A 182 2.28 -18.24 3.17
C LEU A 182 2.15 -18.01 1.67
N GLY A 183 1.41 -16.98 1.28
CA GLY A 183 1.33 -16.46 -0.09
C GLY A 183 2.09 -15.13 -0.20
N VAL A 184 3.06 -15.06 -1.09
CA VAL A 184 3.88 -13.87 -1.33
C VAL A 184 3.82 -13.43 -2.78
N ARG A 185 4.07 -12.16 -3.05
CA ARG A 185 3.95 -11.58 -4.40
C ARG A 185 5.16 -11.89 -5.29
N GLU A 186 6.35 -12.05 -4.70
CA GLU A 186 7.58 -12.22 -5.46
C GLU A 186 8.40 -13.42 -5.02
N LYS A 187 9.18 -13.96 -5.97
CA LYS A 187 10.07 -15.10 -5.77
C LYS A 187 11.12 -14.83 -4.68
N SER A 188 11.68 -13.63 -4.65
CA SER A 188 12.64 -13.20 -3.63
C SER A 188 12.06 -13.27 -2.20
N GLY A 189 10.76 -12.97 -2.05
CA GLY A 189 10.05 -13.11 -0.77
C GLY A 189 9.90 -14.58 -0.36
N ALA A 190 9.57 -15.47 -1.30
CA ALA A 190 9.50 -16.91 -1.02
C ALA A 190 10.86 -17.49 -0.62
N GLU A 191 11.92 -17.16 -1.35
CA GLU A 191 13.30 -17.55 -1.03
C GLU A 191 13.77 -17.01 0.33
N LEU A 192 13.38 -15.78 0.68
CA LEU A 192 13.68 -15.21 1.99
C LEU A 192 12.99 -15.97 3.12
N ILE A 193 11.72 -16.34 2.94
CA ILE A 193 10.97 -17.17 3.91
C ILE A 193 11.64 -18.53 4.09
N GLU A 194 11.99 -19.19 3.00
CA GLU A 194 12.65 -20.50 3.06
C GLU A 194 14.00 -20.42 3.78
N ARG A 195 14.84 -19.41 3.47
CA ARG A 195 16.12 -19.19 4.18
C ARG A 195 15.95 -18.94 5.67
N LEU A 196 14.89 -18.23 6.07
CA LEU A 196 14.69 -17.86 7.47
C LEU A 196 14.04 -18.95 8.29
N THR A 197 13.15 -19.73 7.70
CA THR A 197 12.24 -20.63 8.45
C THR A 197 12.31 -22.09 8.01
N GLY A 198 12.91 -22.39 6.86
CA GLY A 198 12.84 -23.71 6.21
C GLY A 198 11.48 -24.02 5.60
N ARG A 199 10.50 -23.10 5.68
CA ARG A 199 9.14 -23.27 5.14
C ARG A 199 9.04 -22.78 3.72
N LYS A 200 8.21 -23.42 2.92
CA LYS A 200 7.87 -22.98 1.56
C LYS A 200 6.74 -21.95 1.59
N ALA A 201 6.84 -20.95 0.76
CA ALA A 201 5.78 -20.00 0.47
C ALA A 201 5.37 -20.13 -1.01
N VAL A 202 4.10 -19.87 -1.30
CA VAL A 202 3.59 -19.88 -2.68
C VAL A 202 3.71 -18.46 -3.26
N VAL A 203 4.27 -18.34 -4.45
CA VAL A 203 4.27 -17.07 -5.19
C VAL A 203 2.92 -16.95 -5.89
N VAL A 204 2.20 -15.87 -5.57
CA VAL A 204 0.85 -15.60 -6.07
C VAL A 204 0.77 -14.25 -6.76
N LEU A 205 -0.24 -14.06 -7.59
CA LEU A 205 -0.46 -12.80 -8.28
C LEU A 205 -0.77 -11.65 -7.30
N ASP A 206 -0.43 -10.43 -7.70
CA ASP A 206 -0.94 -9.25 -7.05
C ASP A 206 -2.48 -9.24 -7.13
N PRO A 207 -3.21 -8.87 -6.08
CA PRO A 207 -4.68 -8.86 -6.08
C PRO A 207 -5.30 -8.07 -7.24
N THR A 208 -4.64 -7.02 -7.71
CA THR A 208 -5.12 -6.21 -8.84
C THR A 208 -5.22 -7.00 -10.15
N LEU A 209 -4.48 -8.10 -10.27
CA LEU A 209 -4.50 -8.99 -11.43
C LEU A 209 -5.54 -10.12 -11.31
N LEU A 210 -6.27 -10.20 -10.20
CA LEU A 210 -7.34 -11.18 -10.00
C LEU A 210 -8.66 -10.75 -10.67
N LEU A 211 -8.81 -9.46 -10.96
CA LEU A 211 -9.95 -8.90 -11.68
C LEU A 211 -9.55 -8.68 -13.13
N ASN A 212 -10.35 -9.15 -14.08
CA ASN A 212 -10.19 -8.85 -15.49
C ASN A 212 -10.71 -7.44 -15.82
N LYS A 213 -10.57 -7.01 -17.08
CA LYS A 213 -10.96 -5.67 -17.52
C LYS A 213 -12.45 -5.38 -17.29
N GLU A 214 -13.29 -6.36 -17.61
CA GLU A 214 -14.75 -6.27 -17.48
C GLU A 214 -15.18 -6.20 -16.03
N GLU A 215 -14.58 -7.02 -15.17
CA GLU A 215 -14.81 -7.00 -13.72
C GLU A 215 -14.39 -5.65 -13.09
N TRP A 216 -13.23 -5.09 -13.52
CA TRP A 216 -12.81 -3.75 -13.09
C TRP A 216 -13.78 -2.66 -13.55
N ALA A 217 -14.21 -2.68 -14.80
CA ALA A 217 -15.13 -1.69 -15.36
C ALA A 217 -16.51 -1.73 -14.68
N GLN A 218 -16.98 -2.93 -14.29
CA GLN A 218 -18.21 -3.10 -13.54
C GLN A 218 -18.07 -2.65 -12.08
N ALA A 219 -16.95 -2.98 -11.48
CA ALA A 219 -16.68 -2.71 -10.08
C ALA A 219 -16.45 -1.21 -9.80
N ILE A 220 -15.73 -0.54 -10.69
CA ILE A 220 -15.41 0.88 -10.61
C ILE A 220 -15.82 1.52 -11.94
N PRO A 221 -17.11 1.84 -12.11
CA PRO A 221 -17.59 2.48 -13.33
C PRO A 221 -17.00 3.89 -13.43
N VAL A 222 -16.07 4.06 -14.34
CA VAL A 222 -15.45 5.35 -14.65
C VAL A 222 -15.80 5.75 -16.08
N LYS A 223 -16.09 7.03 -16.29
CA LYS A 223 -16.19 7.58 -17.64
C LYS A 223 -14.78 7.94 -18.12
N PRO A 224 -14.46 7.68 -19.41
CA PRO A 224 -13.22 8.17 -20.00
C PRO A 224 -13.12 9.70 -19.83
N VAL A 225 -11.99 10.15 -19.31
CA VAL A 225 -11.70 11.59 -19.17
C VAL A 225 -11.12 12.15 -20.46
N LEU A 226 -10.46 11.30 -21.25
CA LEU A 226 -9.87 11.63 -22.54
C LEU A 226 -10.62 10.86 -23.62
N GLU A 227 -11.05 11.59 -24.67
CA GLU A 227 -11.82 11.02 -25.79
C GLU A 227 -10.92 10.39 -26.85
N ASN A 228 -9.66 10.84 -26.95
CA ASN A 228 -8.70 10.38 -27.95
C ASN A 228 -7.72 9.37 -27.37
N ASP A 229 -7.03 8.64 -28.24
CA ASP A 229 -5.93 7.76 -27.85
C ASP A 229 -4.82 8.55 -27.17
N TYR A 230 -4.21 7.97 -26.17
CA TYR A 230 -3.10 8.58 -25.42
C TYR A 230 -2.10 7.53 -24.94
N ILE A 231 -0.85 7.94 -24.76
CA ILE A 231 0.19 7.16 -24.09
C ILE A 231 0.20 7.57 -22.62
N PHE A 232 -0.23 6.66 -21.75
CA PHE A 232 -0.24 6.92 -20.31
C PHE A 232 1.10 6.55 -19.70
N CYS A 233 1.70 7.48 -18.95
CA CYS A 233 2.98 7.28 -18.26
C CYS A 233 2.84 7.46 -16.76
N TYR A 234 3.38 6.50 -16.02
CA TYR A 234 3.54 6.56 -14.58
C TYR A 234 5.00 6.30 -14.22
N PHE A 235 5.77 7.38 -14.09
CA PHE A 235 7.20 7.28 -13.81
C PHE A 235 7.45 7.27 -12.31
N LEU A 236 8.23 6.28 -11.86
CA LEU A 236 8.76 6.18 -10.50
C LEU A 236 10.28 6.40 -10.56
N GLY A 237 10.76 7.41 -9.82
CA GLY A 237 12.16 7.80 -9.83
C GLY A 237 12.55 8.75 -10.95
N ALA A 238 13.79 9.25 -10.88
CA ALA A 238 14.32 10.32 -11.75
C ALA A 238 15.01 9.79 -13.03
N ASN A 239 14.67 8.58 -13.52
CA ASN A 239 15.32 8.03 -14.70
C ASN A 239 14.84 8.74 -15.98
N SER A 240 15.72 9.60 -16.54
CA SER A 240 15.45 10.36 -17.77
C SER A 240 15.31 9.48 -19.03
N GLU A 241 15.92 8.29 -19.05
CA GLU A 241 15.84 7.41 -20.20
C GLU A 241 14.41 6.85 -20.42
N HIS A 242 13.71 6.56 -19.34
CA HIS A 242 12.31 6.12 -19.43
C HIS A 242 11.42 7.21 -20.08
N ARG A 243 11.67 8.49 -19.76
CA ARG A 243 10.95 9.62 -20.35
C ARG A 243 11.25 9.77 -21.83
N LYS A 244 12.53 9.68 -22.22
CA LYS A 244 12.93 9.73 -23.63
C LYS A 244 12.24 8.67 -24.46
N VAL A 245 12.18 7.43 -23.99
CA VAL A 245 11.48 6.34 -24.69
C VAL A 245 10.00 6.67 -24.90
N ALA A 246 9.32 7.22 -23.90
CA ALA A 246 7.92 7.61 -24.02
C ALA A 246 7.74 8.78 -25.02
N GLU A 247 8.62 9.79 -24.97
CA GLU A 247 8.62 10.92 -25.89
C GLU A 247 8.88 10.48 -27.34
N GLU A 248 9.83 9.57 -27.56
CA GLU A 248 10.11 9.00 -28.88
C GLU A 248 8.91 8.21 -29.43
N LEU A 249 8.25 7.42 -28.56
CA LEU A 249 7.05 6.69 -28.93
C LEU A 249 5.92 7.67 -29.33
N SER A 250 5.70 8.71 -28.54
CA SER A 250 4.72 9.75 -28.83
C SER A 250 5.00 10.44 -30.18
N LYS A 251 6.26 10.83 -30.44
CA LYS A 251 6.68 11.42 -31.71
C LYS A 251 6.48 10.46 -32.88
N LYS A 252 6.79 9.17 -32.72
CA LYS A 252 6.67 8.17 -33.77
C LYS A 252 5.22 7.83 -34.13
N THR A 253 4.34 7.82 -33.13
CA THR A 253 2.93 7.43 -33.31
C THR A 253 2.00 8.63 -33.54
N GLY A 254 2.41 9.84 -33.21
CA GLY A 254 1.55 11.03 -33.17
C GLY A 254 0.55 11.02 -32.01
N ILE A 255 0.62 10.05 -31.11
CA ILE A 255 -0.27 9.91 -29.96
C ILE A 255 0.25 10.77 -28.80
N PRO A 256 -0.58 11.63 -28.20
CA PRO A 256 -0.16 12.50 -27.11
C PRO A 256 0.24 11.69 -25.86
N LEU A 257 1.24 12.20 -25.14
CA LEU A 257 1.75 11.62 -23.91
C LEU A 257 1.10 12.29 -22.72
N TYR A 258 0.61 11.48 -21.79
CA TYR A 258 0.07 11.93 -20.50
C TYR A 258 0.82 11.29 -19.34
N ASP A 259 1.54 12.14 -18.61
CA ASP A 259 2.21 11.77 -17.36
C ASP A 259 1.22 11.77 -16.20
N MET A 260 1.23 10.71 -15.41
CA MET A 260 0.51 10.70 -14.14
C MET A 260 1.32 11.44 -13.08
N PRO A 261 0.89 12.62 -12.66
CA PRO A 261 1.66 13.38 -11.68
C PRO A 261 1.47 12.81 -10.28
N HIS A 262 2.58 12.64 -9.61
CA HIS A 262 2.62 12.29 -8.19
C HIS A 262 3.86 12.90 -7.55
N ILE A 263 3.83 13.12 -6.26
CA ILE A 263 5.02 13.49 -5.51
C ILE A 263 5.78 12.20 -5.27
N ASP A 264 6.84 12.00 -6.08
CA ASP A 264 7.67 10.80 -6.00
C ASP A 264 8.59 10.88 -4.78
N GLU A 265 8.44 9.93 -3.90
CA GLU A 265 9.26 9.85 -2.69
C GLU A 265 10.71 9.46 -2.96
N PHE A 266 11.04 8.96 -4.14
CA PHE A 266 12.40 8.56 -4.54
C PHE A 266 13.19 9.67 -5.24
N VAL A 267 12.55 10.79 -5.56
CA VAL A 267 13.17 11.95 -6.20
C VAL A 267 13.31 13.08 -5.19
N PRO A 268 14.47 13.79 -5.11
CA PRO A 268 14.61 14.98 -4.30
C PRO A 268 13.52 16.01 -4.59
N TYR A 269 12.93 16.59 -3.55
CA TYR A 269 11.77 17.48 -3.70
C TYR A 269 12.07 18.77 -4.46
N ASP A 270 13.26 19.31 -4.31
CA ASP A 270 13.74 20.49 -5.05
C ASP A 270 13.74 20.25 -6.57
N LEU A 271 14.12 19.06 -7.01
CA LEU A 271 14.09 18.67 -8.42
C LEU A 271 12.65 18.49 -8.92
N GLN A 272 11.76 17.95 -8.10
CA GLN A 272 10.37 17.73 -8.48
C GLN A 272 9.58 19.03 -8.59
N PHE A 273 9.78 19.94 -7.63
CA PHE A 273 8.99 21.16 -7.52
C PHE A 273 9.39 22.24 -8.52
N ASN A 274 10.55 22.11 -9.15
CA ASN A 274 11.04 23.03 -10.19
C ASN A 274 10.82 22.51 -11.62
N ALA A 275 10.20 21.32 -11.80
CA ALA A 275 9.93 20.78 -13.13
C ALA A 275 8.63 21.36 -13.70
N GLU A 276 8.71 22.03 -14.84
CA GLU A 276 7.60 22.74 -15.51
C GLU A 276 6.41 21.83 -15.87
N HIS A 277 6.60 20.51 -15.97
CA HIS A 277 5.61 19.58 -16.52
C HIS A 277 4.90 18.68 -15.47
N LEU A 278 5.24 18.78 -14.19
CA LEU A 278 4.82 17.76 -13.22
C LEU A 278 3.33 17.85 -12.80
N TYR A 279 2.59 18.91 -13.13
CA TYR A 279 1.34 19.22 -12.45
C TYR A 279 0.11 19.48 -13.30
N ASP A 280 0.21 19.58 -14.62
CA ASP A 280 -0.96 19.90 -15.45
C ASP A 280 -1.96 18.74 -15.57
N ILE A 281 -1.51 17.53 -15.27
CA ILE A 281 -2.29 16.31 -15.44
C ILE A 281 -2.98 15.83 -14.15
N CYS A 282 -2.66 16.40 -12.97
CA CYS A 282 -3.34 16.07 -11.71
C CYS A 282 -4.86 16.26 -11.76
N LEU A 283 -5.34 17.11 -12.66
CA LEU A 283 -6.76 17.38 -12.85
C LEU A 283 -7.49 16.25 -13.59
N LEU A 284 -6.80 15.50 -14.46
CA LEU A 284 -7.42 14.47 -15.30
C LEU A 284 -7.83 13.22 -14.52
N TYR A 285 -7.04 12.85 -13.49
CA TYR A 285 -7.32 11.67 -12.65
C TYR A 285 -8.14 11.96 -11.40
N THR A 286 -8.29 13.22 -11.04
CA THR A 286 -8.99 13.64 -9.83
C THR A 286 -10.39 14.13 -10.08
N SER A 287 -10.82 14.17 -11.33
CA SER A 287 -12.20 14.43 -11.71
C SER A 287 -12.90 13.10 -12.01
N PRO A 288 -13.51 12.43 -11.02
CA PRO A 288 -14.57 11.52 -11.36
C PRO A 288 -15.74 12.42 -11.73
N SER A 289 -16.07 12.39 -12.97
CA SER A 289 -17.39 12.83 -13.41
C SER A 289 -18.45 12.05 -12.66
#